data_24f18bb3b45f07b53be2410c5a6e24da
#
_entry.id   24f18bb3b45f07b53be2410c5a6e24da
#
_cell.length_a   1.000
_cell.length_b   1.000
_cell.length_c   1.000
_cell.angle_alpha   90.00
_cell.angle_beta   90.00
_cell.angle_gamma   90.00
#
_symmetry.space_group_name_H-M   'P 1'
#
loop_
_entity.id
_entity.type
_entity.pdbx_description
1 polymer ?
#
loop_
_entity_poly.entity_id
_entity_poly.type
_entity_poly.pdbx_seq_one_letter_code
_entity_poly.pdbx_strand_id
1 'polypeptide(L)'
;MLVSNHGSANISVVSLDHGAEIARYPVGLMPYGIVTDGTNVYVAELAAGNVSVLNLENGEQIGSIAVEAFPAGLALTADRKRLLVTHLFSGDVTDIDIRTLTVSSTVSTGSDISLNQGIVIGPGGEKAYLPQTRSNTDNTALLFDSTVFPVVNVLDLSELKLLVRERITLDTADEPVNMPFAVAITPEEDTVFVANAGSDDVSVIDLGNNRGLEHIAVGANPRGIAITSDGAQVFVNNVLDGTLSVIDTDDLAVTHTLALTEIELSEALLLGKKIFNSAEEPMLSTDNWISCATCHFDGMMDARTWLGFPDGPRNTPSLLGVSRTLPIHWSGDLDELQDVEITIRDIQVGDGLINGEAHDTLGVAHAGMSSQLDALASYLAVLQFPSSPHVVDASELKLGRQTFTSL
;
A
#
# COMPACT_ATOMS: atom_id res chain seq x y z
N MET A 1 -8.60 -13.26 -16.14
CA MET A 1 -8.08 -12.43 -15.04
C MET A 1 -6.94 -11.57 -15.57
N LEU A 2 -6.83 -10.33 -15.10
CA LEU A 2 -5.71 -9.42 -15.41
C LEU A 2 -4.85 -9.25 -14.15
N VAL A 3 -3.53 -9.22 -14.33
CA VAL A 3 -2.57 -9.07 -13.22
C VAL A 3 -1.54 -8.02 -13.62
N SER A 4 -1.37 -6.99 -12.81
CA SER A 4 -0.29 -6.02 -12.95
C SER A 4 0.99 -6.56 -12.30
N ASN A 5 2.05 -6.70 -13.08
CA ASN A 5 3.34 -7.21 -12.63
C ASN A 5 4.26 -6.03 -12.29
N HIS A 6 4.13 -5.54 -11.06
CA HIS A 6 4.76 -4.31 -10.57
C HIS A 6 6.27 -4.22 -10.85
N GLY A 7 7.01 -5.29 -10.59
CA GLY A 7 8.47 -5.32 -10.74
C GLY A 7 8.99 -5.54 -12.17
N SER A 8 8.13 -5.91 -13.12
CA SER A 8 8.55 -6.29 -14.47
C SER A 8 7.94 -5.43 -15.60
N ALA A 9 7.24 -4.35 -15.24
CA ALA A 9 6.66 -3.38 -16.18
C ALA A 9 5.80 -4.03 -17.30
N ASN A 10 4.91 -4.93 -16.90
CA ASN A 10 3.96 -5.59 -17.81
C ASN A 10 2.71 -6.02 -17.07
N ILE A 11 1.69 -6.41 -17.82
CA ILE A 11 0.49 -7.07 -17.31
C ILE A 11 0.37 -8.48 -17.88
N SER A 12 -0.14 -9.40 -17.07
CA SER A 12 -0.48 -10.75 -17.50
C SER A 12 -1.98 -10.90 -17.71
N VAL A 13 -2.36 -11.60 -18.78
CA VAL A 13 -3.72 -12.07 -19.02
C VAL A 13 -3.77 -13.56 -18.70
N VAL A 14 -4.57 -13.92 -17.70
CA VAL A 14 -4.67 -15.30 -17.20
C VAL A 14 -6.04 -15.86 -17.54
N SER A 15 -6.07 -17.02 -18.20
CA SER A 15 -7.28 -17.80 -18.41
C SER A 15 -7.68 -18.49 -17.10
N LEU A 16 -8.90 -18.23 -16.61
CA LEU A 16 -9.41 -18.89 -15.41
C LEU A 16 -9.81 -20.35 -15.72
N ASP A 17 -10.24 -20.64 -16.93
CA ASP A 17 -10.63 -22.01 -17.34
C ASP A 17 -9.43 -22.95 -17.41
N HIS A 18 -8.24 -22.43 -17.77
CA HIS A 18 -7.02 -23.22 -17.93
C HIS A 18 -6.01 -23.02 -16.79
N GLY A 19 -6.24 -22.04 -15.90
CA GLY A 19 -5.29 -21.70 -14.83
C GLY A 19 -3.91 -21.26 -15.36
N ALA A 20 -3.84 -20.66 -16.56
CA ALA A 20 -2.58 -20.36 -17.23
C ALA A 20 -2.54 -18.95 -17.79
N GLU A 21 -1.36 -18.35 -17.83
CA GLU A 21 -1.10 -17.11 -18.56
C GLU A 21 -1.24 -17.37 -20.05
N ILE A 22 -2.09 -16.58 -20.72
CA ILE A 22 -2.35 -16.70 -22.16
C ILE A 22 -1.78 -15.54 -22.97
N ALA A 23 -1.47 -14.41 -22.33
CA ALA A 23 -0.81 -13.27 -22.95
C ALA A 23 -0.11 -12.41 -21.89
N ARG A 24 0.90 -11.65 -22.34
CA ARG A 24 1.63 -10.67 -21.53
C ARG A 24 1.86 -9.41 -22.35
N TYR A 25 1.46 -8.26 -21.81
CA TYR A 25 1.55 -6.98 -22.50
C TYR A 25 2.47 -6.03 -21.75
N PRO A 26 3.44 -5.40 -22.45
CA PRO A 26 4.32 -4.41 -21.82
C PRO A 26 3.52 -3.15 -21.47
N VAL A 27 3.87 -2.53 -20.35
CA VAL A 27 3.35 -1.23 -19.88
C VAL A 27 4.49 -0.40 -19.31
N GLY A 28 4.19 0.78 -18.76
CA GLY A 28 5.20 1.59 -18.10
C GLY A 28 5.62 1.03 -16.74
N LEU A 29 6.43 1.80 -16.03
CA LEU A 29 7.07 1.36 -14.78
C LEU A 29 6.12 1.28 -13.61
N MET A 30 6.29 0.21 -12.82
CA MET A 30 5.55 -0.03 -11.60
C MET A 30 4.03 -0.01 -11.83
N PRO A 31 3.47 -0.87 -12.74
CA PRO A 31 2.03 -0.97 -12.91
C PRO A 31 1.38 -1.41 -11.59
N TYR A 32 0.32 -0.72 -11.19
CA TYR A 32 -0.33 -0.91 -9.90
C TYR A 32 -1.81 -1.27 -10.08
N GLY A 33 -2.71 -0.30 -10.06
CA GLY A 33 -4.12 -0.51 -10.33
C GLY A 33 -4.38 -0.94 -11.77
N ILE A 34 -5.30 -1.89 -11.95
CA ILE A 34 -5.70 -2.39 -13.25
C ILE A 34 -7.20 -2.64 -13.29
N VAL A 35 -7.87 -2.13 -14.31
CA VAL A 35 -9.30 -2.37 -14.56
C VAL A 35 -9.56 -2.52 -16.06
N THR A 36 -10.72 -3.12 -16.42
CA THR A 36 -11.12 -3.27 -17.82
C THR A 36 -12.59 -2.94 -18.02
N ASP A 37 -12.90 -2.33 -19.14
CA ASP A 37 -14.28 -2.14 -19.62
C ASP A 37 -14.78 -3.30 -20.50
N GLY A 38 -13.94 -4.34 -20.67
CA GLY A 38 -14.20 -5.51 -21.49
C GLY A 38 -13.64 -5.39 -22.92
N THR A 39 -13.22 -4.21 -23.34
CA THR A 39 -12.57 -3.93 -24.63
C THR A 39 -11.16 -3.39 -24.43
N ASN A 40 -11.01 -2.49 -23.48
CA ASN A 40 -9.75 -1.86 -23.11
C ASN A 40 -9.35 -2.24 -21.69
N VAL A 41 -8.05 -2.18 -21.44
CA VAL A 41 -7.42 -2.30 -20.11
C VAL A 41 -6.81 -0.96 -19.76
N TYR A 42 -7.10 -0.49 -18.54
CA TYR A 42 -6.55 0.72 -17.97
C TYR A 42 -5.57 0.31 -16.87
N VAL A 43 -4.35 0.84 -16.91
CA VAL A 43 -3.27 0.48 -15.97
C VAL A 43 -2.67 1.75 -15.39
N ALA A 44 -2.73 1.90 -14.08
CA ALA A 44 -2.03 2.96 -13.38
C ALA A 44 -0.53 2.64 -13.32
N GLU A 45 0.30 3.53 -13.83
CA GLU A 45 1.75 3.41 -13.83
C GLU A 45 2.35 4.29 -12.74
N LEU A 46 2.54 3.71 -11.57
CA LEU A 46 2.88 4.42 -10.33
C LEU A 46 4.09 5.34 -10.49
N ALA A 47 5.15 4.87 -11.15
CA ALA A 47 6.39 5.64 -11.32
C ALA A 47 6.37 6.58 -12.53
N ALA A 48 5.38 6.48 -13.42
CA ALA A 48 5.34 7.26 -14.65
C ALA A 48 4.35 8.45 -14.60
N GLY A 49 3.45 8.49 -13.62
CA GLY A 49 2.45 9.56 -13.50
C GLY A 49 1.43 9.55 -14.63
N ASN A 50 1.06 8.37 -15.12
CA ASN A 50 0.06 8.21 -16.17
C ASN A 50 -0.77 6.96 -16.01
N VAL A 51 -1.88 6.91 -16.73
CA VAL A 51 -2.69 5.70 -16.93
C VAL A 51 -2.55 5.27 -18.39
N SER A 52 -1.98 4.10 -18.61
CA SER A 52 -1.92 3.49 -19.93
C SER A 52 -3.24 2.83 -20.29
N VAL A 53 -3.64 2.96 -21.56
CA VAL A 53 -4.84 2.35 -22.12
C VAL A 53 -4.42 1.38 -23.23
N LEU A 54 -4.72 0.08 -23.03
CA LEU A 54 -4.38 -0.96 -23.98
C LEU A 54 -5.66 -1.62 -24.52
N ASN A 55 -5.60 -2.08 -25.75
CA ASN A 55 -6.61 -3.00 -26.28
C ASN A 55 -6.46 -4.37 -25.60
N LEU A 56 -7.55 -4.89 -25.03
CA LEU A 56 -7.53 -6.16 -24.27
C LEU A 56 -7.18 -7.38 -25.13
N GLU A 57 -7.55 -7.37 -26.42
CA GLU A 57 -7.41 -8.52 -27.31
C GLU A 57 -5.95 -8.72 -27.76
N ASN A 58 -5.24 -7.64 -28.08
CA ASN A 58 -3.92 -7.71 -28.70
C ASN A 58 -2.79 -7.02 -27.92
N GLY A 59 -3.13 -6.30 -26.82
CA GLY A 59 -2.16 -5.58 -25.98
C GLY A 59 -1.59 -4.31 -26.61
N GLU A 60 -2.14 -3.84 -27.73
CA GLU A 60 -1.72 -2.60 -28.35
C GLU A 60 -2.04 -1.41 -27.44
N GLN A 61 -1.07 -0.57 -27.16
CA GLN A 61 -1.30 0.66 -26.41
C GLN A 61 -2.00 1.68 -27.33
N ILE A 62 -3.26 1.97 -27.00
CA ILE A 62 -4.11 2.88 -27.77
C ILE A 62 -4.18 4.29 -27.19
N GLY A 63 -3.67 4.48 -25.98
CA GLY A 63 -3.65 5.78 -25.30
C GLY A 63 -2.76 5.79 -24.05
N SER A 64 -2.46 7.00 -23.60
CA SER A 64 -1.83 7.28 -22.33
C SER A 64 -2.39 8.59 -21.80
N ILE A 65 -2.83 8.59 -20.55
CA ILE A 65 -3.49 9.73 -19.91
C ILE A 65 -2.56 10.23 -18.81
N ALA A 66 -2.00 11.42 -18.99
CA ALA A 66 -1.20 12.05 -17.95
C ALA A 66 -2.10 12.42 -16.77
N VAL A 67 -1.70 12.01 -15.58
CA VAL A 67 -2.38 12.29 -14.31
C VAL A 67 -1.35 12.81 -13.29
N GLU A 68 -1.78 13.10 -12.08
CA GLU A 68 -0.85 13.49 -11.01
C GLU A 68 0.12 12.35 -10.65
N ALA A 69 1.14 12.68 -9.88
CA ALA A 69 2.18 11.73 -9.50
C ALA A 69 1.64 10.54 -8.71
N PHE A 70 2.25 9.39 -8.89
CA PHE A 70 1.99 8.15 -8.17
C PHE A 70 0.53 7.66 -8.27
N PRO A 71 -0.06 7.54 -9.50
CA PRO A 71 -1.38 6.95 -9.67
C PRO A 71 -1.39 5.49 -9.19
N ALA A 72 -2.39 5.12 -8.38
CA ALA A 72 -2.45 3.83 -7.72
C ALA A 72 -3.76 3.06 -8.00
N GLY A 73 -4.79 3.23 -7.19
CA GLY A 73 -6.07 2.54 -7.35
C GLY A 73 -6.87 3.05 -8.55
N LEU A 74 -7.57 2.14 -9.22
CA LEU A 74 -8.45 2.44 -10.36
C LEU A 74 -9.84 1.87 -10.11
N ALA A 75 -10.88 2.66 -10.41
CA ALA A 75 -12.26 2.18 -10.43
C ALA A 75 -13.03 2.76 -11.62
N LEU A 76 -13.74 1.88 -12.33
CA LEU A 76 -14.65 2.25 -13.43
C LEU A 76 -16.07 2.41 -12.90
N THR A 77 -16.75 3.48 -13.31
CA THR A 77 -18.20 3.60 -13.08
C THR A 77 -18.97 2.49 -13.82
N ALA A 78 -20.12 2.09 -13.26
CA ALA A 78 -20.94 1.01 -13.85
C ALA A 78 -21.36 1.28 -15.29
N ASP A 79 -21.57 2.56 -15.66
CA ASP A 79 -21.89 2.99 -17.03
C ASP A 79 -20.66 3.07 -17.94
N ARG A 80 -19.46 2.78 -17.42
CA ARG A 80 -18.16 2.78 -18.12
C ARG A 80 -17.83 4.10 -18.81
N LYS A 81 -18.26 5.22 -18.24
CA LYS A 81 -17.95 6.55 -18.80
C LYS A 81 -16.83 7.26 -18.07
N ARG A 82 -16.63 6.92 -16.79
CA ARG A 82 -15.65 7.56 -15.94
C ARG A 82 -14.69 6.53 -15.36
N LEU A 83 -13.43 6.91 -15.28
CA LEU A 83 -12.38 6.18 -14.58
C LEU A 83 -11.87 7.07 -13.46
N LEU A 84 -11.97 6.58 -12.22
CA LEU A 84 -11.41 7.24 -11.05
C LEU A 84 -10.03 6.69 -10.76
N VAL A 85 -9.08 7.57 -10.46
CA VAL A 85 -7.67 7.24 -10.20
C VAL A 85 -7.26 7.85 -8.88
N THR A 86 -6.82 7.03 -7.91
CA THR A 86 -6.22 7.54 -6.67
C THR A 86 -4.73 7.82 -6.86
N HIS A 87 -4.18 8.70 -6.02
CA HIS A 87 -2.76 9.03 -6.01
C HIS A 87 -2.17 8.61 -4.65
N LEU A 88 -1.15 7.74 -4.68
CA LEU A 88 -0.68 7.00 -3.49
C LEU A 88 -0.30 7.90 -2.31
N PHE A 89 0.43 8.99 -2.57
CA PHE A 89 0.99 9.86 -1.53
C PHE A 89 0.26 11.19 -1.36
N SER A 90 -0.88 11.37 -2.03
CA SER A 90 -1.76 12.50 -1.83
C SER A 90 -3.19 12.02 -1.58
N GLY A 91 -4.03 12.88 -1.05
CA GLY A 91 -5.45 12.60 -0.91
C GLY A 91 -6.25 12.83 -2.19
N ASP A 92 -5.60 12.94 -3.34
CA ASP A 92 -6.27 13.32 -4.57
C ASP A 92 -6.86 12.11 -5.30
N VAL A 93 -7.99 12.35 -5.95
CA VAL A 93 -8.67 11.40 -6.84
C VAL A 93 -8.96 12.12 -8.15
N THR A 94 -8.38 11.64 -9.24
CA THR A 94 -8.57 12.16 -10.58
C THR A 94 -9.73 11.43 -11.26
N ASP A 95 -10.64 12.21 -11.86
CA ASP A 95 -11.76 11.74 -12.69
C ASP A 95 -11.43 11.91 -14.16
N ILE A 96 -11.53 10.83 -14.93
CA ILE A 96 -11.21 10.75 -16.34
C ILE A 96 -12.45 10.40 -17.15
N ASP A 97 -12.77 11.18 -18.18
CA ASP A 97 -13.74 10.79 -19.22
C ASP A 97 -13.10 9.75 -20.16
N ILE A 98 -13.60 8.51 -20.10
CA ILE A 98 -13.05 7.38 -20.87
C ILE A 98 -13.23 7.58 -22.36
N ARG A 99 -14.28 8.25 -22.79
CA ARG A 99 -14.58 8.46 -24.21
C ARG A 99 -13.58 9.40 -24.90
N THR A 100 -13.07 10.38 -24.14
CA THR A 100 -12.10 11.37 -24.65
C THR A 100 -10.67 11.08 -24.19
N LEU A 101 -10.50 10.18 -23.20
CA LEU A 101 -9.25 9.88 -22.52
C LEU A 101 -8.60 11.14 -21.93
N THR A 102 -9.41 12.00 -21.31
CA THR A 102 -8.95 13.26 -20.70
C THR A 102 -9.40 13.37 -19.26
N VAL A 103 -8.57 14.01 -18.45
CA VAL A 103 -8.91 14.39 -17.07
C VAL A 103 -10.06 15.39 -17.10
N SER A 104 -11.14 15.09 -16.40
CA SER A 104 -12.31 15.94 -16.24
C SER A 104 -12.16 16.86 -15.03
N SER A 105 -11.71 16.31 -13.91
CA SER A 105 -11.52 17.02 -12.65
C SER A 105 -10.67 16.21 -11.67
N THR A 106 -10.24 16.86 -10.59
CA THR A 106 -9.58 16.23 -9.44
C THR A 106 -10.23 16.71 -8.15
N VAL A 107 -10.43 15.83 -7.19
CA VAL A 107 -10.92 16.11 -5.85
C VAL A 107 -9.93 15.64 -4.80
N SER A 108 -9.73 16.40 -3.74
CA SER A 108 -8.89 16.00 -2.61
C SER A 108 -9.73 15.44 -1.47
N THR A 109 -9.30 14.31 -0.88
CA THR A 109 -9.89 13.74 0.34
C THR A 109 -9.20 14.24 1.62
N GLY A 110 -8.11 14.97 1.48
CA GLY A 110 -7.37 15.62 2.58
C GLY A 110 -5.88 15.74 2.28
N SER A 111 -5.30 16.87 2.69
CA SER A 111 -3.84 17.09 2.58
C SER A 111 -3.03 16.25 3.57
N ASP A 112 -3.69 15.63 4.53
CA ASP A 112 -3.12 14.75 5.56
C ASP A 112 -3.15 13.26 5.19
N ILE A 113 -3.58 12.90 3.97
CA ILE A 113 -3.52 11.53 3.47
C ILE A 113 -2.09 11.18 3.10
N SER A 114 -1.54 10.12 3.71
CA SER A 114 -0.19 9.61 3.43
C SER A 114 -0.19 8.36 2.55
N LEU A 115 -1.26 7.57 2.56
CA LEU A 115 -1.44 6.39 1.71
C LEU A 115 -2.87 6.37 1.15
N ASN A 116 -3.00 6.29 -0.17
CA ASN A 116 -4.27 6.29 -0.92
C ASN A 116 -4.19 5.25 -2.05
N GLN A 117 -4.09 3.98 -1.68
CA GLN A 117 -3.73 2.89 -2.59
C GLN A 117 -4.92 2.24 -3.29
N GLY A 118 -6.14 2.41 -2.79
CA GLY A 118 -7.33 1.72 -3.28
C GLY A 118 -8.55 2.61 -3.43
N ILE A 119 -9.49 2.16 -4.27
CA ILE A 119 -10.81 2.77 -4.43
C ILE A 119 -11.80 1.71 -4.91
N VAL A 120 -12.98 1.68 -4.30
CA VAL A 120 -14.10 0.83 -4.72
C VAL A 120 -15.34 1.68 -4.87
N ILE A 121 -16.07 1.51 -5.96
CA ILE A 121 -17.39 2.10 -6.14
C ILE A 121 -18.42 1.18 -5.51
N GLY A 122 -19.25 1.73 -4.63
CA GLY A 122 -20.35 1.01 -3.99
C GLY A 122 -21.36 0.46 -5.03
N PRO A 123 -22.09 -0.61 -4.68
CA PRO A 123 -23.06 -1.24 -5.58
C PRO A 123 -24.11 -0.29 -6.16
N GLY A 124 -24.54 0.71 -5.39
CA GLY A 124 -25.45 1.77 -5.85
C GLY A 124 -24.88 2.69 -6.92
N GLY A 125 -23.55 2.74 -7.09
CA GLY A 125 -22.87 3.58 -8.07
C GLY A 125 -22.84 5.08 -7.74
N GLU A 126 -23.33 5.47 -6.57
CA GLU A 126 -23.40 6.87 -6.12
C GLU A 126 -22.20 7.28 -5.27
N LYS A 127 -21.54 6.31 -4.63
CA LYS A 127 -20.42 6.54 -3.71
C LYS A 127 -19.20 5.73 -4.08
N ALA A 128 -18.02 6.27 -3.75
CA ALA A 128 -16.77 5.52 -3.76
C ALA A 128 -16.16 5.53 -2.37
N TYR A 129 -15.54 4.41 -2.00
CA TYR A 129 -14.92 4.14 -0.71
C TYR A 129 -13.42 3.98 -0.90
N LEU A 130 -12.66 4.72 -0.10
CA LEU A 130 -11.20 4.80 -0.19
C LEU A 130 -10.57 4.41 1.14
N PRO A 131 -9.98 3.21 1.24
CA PRO A 131 -9.15 2.85 2.39
C PRO A 131 -7.87 3.70 2.33
N GLN A 132 -7.62 4.47 3.38
CA GLN A 132 -6.55 5.46 3.41
C GLN A 132 -5.91 5.54 4.79
N THR A 133 -4.65 5.93 4.82
CA THR A 133 -3.96 6.32 6.06
C THR A 133 -3.82 7.84 6.08
N ARG A 134 -4.29 8.47 7.15
CA ARG A 134 -4.07 9.88 7.43
C ARG A 134 -2.92 10.04 8.42
N SER A 135 -2.13 11.08 8.26
CA SER A 135 -0.98 11.36 9.11
C SER A 135 -0.97 12.80 9.57
N ASN A 136 -0.98 13.01 10.88
CA ASN A 136 -0.76 14.31 11.49
C ASN A 136 0.73 14.55 11.67
N THR A 137 1.40 14.99 10.62
CA THR A 137 2.85 15.20 10.60
C THR A 137 3.31 16.44 11.37
N ASP A 138 2.39 17.35 11.68
CA ASP A 138 2.66 18.56 12.47
C ASP A 138 2.75 18.26 13.99
N ASN A 139 2.36 17.07 14.40
CA ASN A 139 2.47 16.67 15.79
C ASN A 139 3.96 16.54 16.18
N THR A 140 4.33 17.15 17.30
CA THR A 140 5.68 17.09 17.83
C THR A 140 5.94 15.86 18.73
N ALA A 141 4.93 15.02 18.91
CA ALA A 141 5.03 13.73 19.60
C ALA A 141 4.42 12.65 18.70
N LEU A 142 5.22 11.64 18.36
CA LEU A 142 4.75 10.48 17.59
C LEU A 142 4.07 9.51 18.58
N LEU A 143 2.75 9.57 18.64
CA LEU A 143 1.93 8.82 19.61
C LEU A 143 0.71 8.23 18.92
N PHE A 144 0.27 7.07 19.40
CA PHE A 144 -1.05 6.53 19.11
C PHE A 144 -2.15 7.60 19.33
N ASP A 145 -3.28 7.52 18.65
CA ASP A 145 -4.42 8.45 18.68
C ASP A 145 -4.16 9.90 18.23
N SER A 146 -2.94 10.25 17.87
CA SER A 146 -2.62 11.64 17.53
C SER A 146 -1.81 11.80 16.25
N THR A 147 -1.28 10.72 15.70
CA THR A 147 -0.28 10.77 14.63
C THR A 147 -0.71 10.06 13.35
N VAL A 148 -1.16 8.81 13.43
CA VAL A 148 -1.58 8.00 12.28
C VAL A 148 -3.02 7.55 12.49
N PHE A 149 -3.86 7.70 11.46
CA PHE A 149 -5.29 7.40 11.55
C PHE A 149 -5.71 6.54 10.34
N PRO A 150 -6.04 5.26 10.56
CA PRO A 150 -6.63 4.41 9.54
C PRO A 150 -8.08 4.82 9.28
N VAL A 151 -8.42 5.11 8.02
CA VAL A 151 -9.76 5.58 7.67
C VAL A 151 -10.27 4.95 6.38
N VAL A 152 -11.60 4.91 6.22
CA VAL A 152 -12.23 4.80 4.91
C VAL A 152 -12.93 6.14 4.61
N ASN A 153 -12.41 6.86 3.64
CA ASN A 153 -13.07 8.07 3.13
C ASN A 153 -14.15 7.71 2.12
N VAL A 154 -15.23 8.50 2.10
CA VAL A 154 -16.38 8.28 1.20
C VAL A 154 -16.52 9.49 0.28
N LEU A 155 -16.55 9.26 -1.04
CA LEU A 155 -16.82 10.27 -2.06
C LEU A 155 -18.23 10.12 -2.60
N ASP A 156 -18.95 11.22 -2.73
CA ASP A 156 -20.11 11.36 -3.60
C ASP A 156 -19.65 11.45 -5.05
N LEU A 157 -20.11 10.58 -5.91
CA LEU A 157 -19.69 10.52 -7.31
C LEU A 157 -20.50 11.45 -8.22
N SER A 158 -21.64 11.93 -7.79
CA SER A 158 -22.46 12.87 -8.56
C SER A 158 -21.88 14.29 -8.54
N GLU A 159 -21.38 14.73 -7.38
CA GLU A 159 -20.75 16.05 -7.18
C GLU A 159 -19.21 15.96 -7.18
N LEU A 160 -18.64 14.75 -7.19
CA LEU A 160 -17.23 14.43 -6.95
C LEU A 160 -16.70 15.15 -5.71
N LYS A 161 -17.22 14.77 -4.53
CA LYS A 161 -17.03 15.49 -3.30
C LYS A 161 -16.84 14.55 -2.11
N LEU A 162 -15.90 14.88 -1.22
CA LEU A 162 -15.70 14.16 0.03
C LEU A 162 -16.90 14.34 0.99
N LEU A 163 -17.45 13.21 1.44
CA LEU A 163 -18.50 13.14 2.45
C LEU A 163 -17.87 12.99 3.86
N VAL A 164 -17.33 14.07 4.39
CA VAL A 164 -16.57 14.09 5.66
C VAL A 164 -17.32 13.45 6.83
N ARG A 165 -18.67 13.57 6.85
CA ARG A 165 -19.50 13.02 7.92
C ARG A 165 -19.71 11.50 7.82
N GLU A 166 -19.44 10.94 6.65
CA GLU A 166 -19.55 9.51 6.38
C GLU A 166 -18.18 8.80 6.44
N ARG A 167 -17.11 9.54 6.75
CA ARG A 167 -15.78 8.96 6.99
C ARG A 167 -15.85 7.97 8.12
N ILE A 168 -15.30 6.79 7.92
CA ILE A 168 -15.08 5.78 8.93
C ILE A 168 -13.67 5.95 9.47
N THR A 169 -13.53 6.15 10.77
CA THR A 169 -12.24 6.16 11.47
C THR A 169 -12.14 4.81 12.18
N LEU A 170 -11.30 3.91 11.64
CA LEU A 170 -11.31 2.49 11.99
C LEU A 170 -10.93 2.23 13.45
N ASP A 171 -9.91 2.92 13.97
CA ASP A 171 -9.45 2.84 15.35
C ASP A 171 -10.52 3.22 16.40
N THR A 172 -11.55 3.94 16.00
CA THR A 172 -12.66 4.34 16.89
C THR A 172 -13.95 3.62 16.59
N ALA A 173 -14.14 3.16 15.36
CA ALA A 173 -15.32 2.40 14.95
C ALA A 173 -15.21 0.92 15.30
N ASP A 174 -13.99 0.40 15.35
CA ASP A 174 -13.64 -1.00 15.59
C ASP A 174 -12.53 -1.08 16.66
N GLU A 175 -11.43 -1.72 16.37
CA GLU A 175 -10.21 -1.80 17.18
C GLU A 175 -9.06 -1.06 16.46
N PRO A 176 -7.96 -0.71 17.16
CA PRO A 176 -6.80 -0.15 16.53
C PRO A 176 -6.22 -1.07 15.46
N VAL A 177 -6.08 -0.55 14.24
CA VAL A 177 -5.58 -1.28 13.07
C VAL A 177 -4.53 -0.47 12.31
N ASN A 178 -3.79 -1.12 11.42
CA ASN A 178 -2.76 -0.46 10.64
C ASN A 178 -2.90 -0.72 9.13
N MET A 179 -2.71 0.33 8.34
CA MET A 179 -2.69 0.30 6.88
C MET A 179 -3.95 -0.34 6.26
N PRO A 180 -5.13 0.29 6.36
CA PRO A 180 -6.29 -0.15 5.60
C PRO A 180 -5.95 -0.10 4.11
N PHE A 181 -6.08 -1.24 3.41
CA PHE A 181 -5.54 -1.40 2.06
C PHE A 181 -6.61 -1.57 1.00
N ALA A 182 -7.60 -2.39 1.28
CA ALA A 182 -8.68 -2.70 0.34
C ALA A 182 -10.01 -2.83 1.07
N VAL A 183 -11.10 -2.55 0.36
CA VAL A 183 -12.47 -2.65 0.90
C VAL A 183 -13.35 -3.50 0.01
N ALA A 184 -14.29 -4.22 0.61
CA ALA A 184 -15.42 -4.84 -0.05
C ALA A 184 -16.71 -4.41 0.64
N ILE A 185 -17.80 -4.29 -0.13
CA ILE A 185 -19.07 -3.74 0.35
C ILE A 185 -20.18 -4.72 -0.02
N THR A 186 -21.09 -5.00 0.93
CA THR A 186 -22.26 -5.83 0.69
C THR A 186 -23.11 -5.27 -0.46
N PRO A 187 -23.83 -6.13 -1.20
CA PRO A 187 -24.74 -5.68 -2.26
C PRO A 187 -25.81 -4.69 -1.79
N GLU A 188 -26.21 -4.78 -0.52
CA GLU A 188 -27.18 -3.90 0.15
C GLU A 188 -26.58 -2.55 0.55
N GLU A 189 -25.24 -2.42 0.48
CA GLU A 189 -24.50 -1.21 0.86
C GLU A 189 -24.70 -0.81 2.33
N ASP A 190 -24.82 -1.82 3.21
CA ASP A 190 -25.00 -1.65 4.65
C ASP A 190 -23.77 -2.04 5.47
N THR A 191 -22.89 -2.88 4.93
CA THR A 191 -21.69 -3.37 5.61
C THR A 191 -20.45 -3.22 4.73
N VAL A 192 -19.35 -2.76 5.32
CA VAL A 192 -18.05 -2.71 4.68
C VAL A 192 -17.05 -3.61 5.40
N PHE A 193 -16.28 -4.36 4.64
CA PHE A 193 -15.15 -5.17 5.07
C PHE A 193 -13.87 -4.46 4.65
N VAL A 194 -12.96 -4.19 5.58
CA VAL A 194 -11.71 -3.47 5.35
C VAL A 194 -10.53 -4.37 5.68
N ALA A 195 -9.73 -4.71 4.68
CA ALA A 195 -8.49 -5.46 4.88
C ALA A 195 -7.39 -4.50 5.34
N ASN A 196 -6.82 -4.76 6.53
CA ASN A 196 -5.80 -3.96 7.19
C ASN A 196 -4.44 -4.65 7.05
N ALA A 197 -3.64 -4.17 6.12
CA ALA A 197 -2.40 -4.85 5.70
C ALA A 197 -1.28 -4.83 6.75
N GLY A 198 -1.33 -3.94 7.73
CA GLY A 198 -0.32 -3.82 8.76
C GLY A 198 -0.67 -4.52 10.07
N SER A 199 -1.94 -4.87 10.31
CA SER A 199 -2.42 -5.57 11.49
C SER A 199 -2.93 -6.99 11.23
N ASP A 200 -2.90 -7.45 9.95
CA ASP A 200 -3.22 -8.84 9.55
C ASP A 200 -4.66 -9.24 9.85
N ASP A 201 -5.61 -8.32 9.65
CA ASP A 201 -7.00 -8.47 10.02
C ASP A 201 -7.97 -7.86 9.00
N VAL A 202 -9.26 -8.03 9.27
CA VAL A 202 -10.38 -7.41 8.56
C VAL A 202 -11.33 -6.77 9.57
N SER A 203 -11.50 -5.46 9.49
CA SER A 203 -12.57 -4.76 10.21
C SER A 203 -13.88 -4.90 9.46
N VAL A 204 -14.96 -5.25 10.17
CA VAL A 204 -16.33 -5.34 9.63
C VAL A 204 -17.18 -4.23 10.24
N ILE A 205 -17.62 -3.29 9.41
CA ILE A 205 -18.26 -2.04 9.86
C ILE A 205 -19.69 -1.93 9.33
N ASP A 206 -20.64 -1.67 10.22
CA ASP A 206 -22.00 -1.24 9.90
C ASP A 206 -21.97 0.21 9.39
N LEU A 207 -22.28 0.42 8.11
CA LEU A 207 -22.28 1.73 7.46
C LEU A 207 -23.39 2.66 7.99
N GLY A 208 -24.50 2.08 8.47
CA GLY A 208 -25.62 2.88 9.00
C GLY A 208 -25.30 3.56 10.33
N ASN A 209 -24.51 2.89 11.17
CA ASN A 209 -24.16 3.35 12.52
C ASN A 209 -22.69 3.75 12.68
N ASN A 210 -21.87 3.54 11.65
CA ASN A 210 -20.43 3.75 11.68
C ASN A 210 -19.76 3.06 12.89
N ARG A 211 -20.03 1.77 13.05
CA ARG A 211 -19.59 0.97 14.19
C ARG A 211 -19.15 -0.43 13.78
N GLY A 212 -18.07 -0.92 14.40
CA GLY A 212 -17.62 -2.30 14.27
C GLY A 212 -18.70 -3.32 14.61
N LEU A 213 -18.83 -4.32 13.73
CA LEU A 213 -19.64 -5.51 13.94
C LEU A 213 -18.78 -6.67 14.43
N GLU A 214 -17.61 -6.84 13.83
CA GLU A 214 -16.65 -7.89 14.15
C GLU A 214 -15.25 -7.47 13.69
N HIS A 215 -14.23 -8.04 14.34
CA HIS A 215 -12.81 -7.90 14.00
C HIS A 215 -12.22 -9.28 13.71
N ILE A 216 -11.80 -9.54 12.48
CA ILE A 216 -11.49 -10.87 11.99
C ILE A 216 -10.02 -11.01 11.67
N ALA A 217 -9.28 -11.82 12.44
CA ALA A 217 -7.89 -12.14 12.11
C ALA A 217 -7.81 -12.99 10.83
N VAL A 218 -6.88 -12.65 9.95
CA VAL A 218 -6.61 -13.35 8.68
C VAL A 218 -5.11 -13.68 8.56
N GLY A 219 -4.61 -13.97 7.38
CA GLY A 219 -3.18 -14.19 7.16
C GLY A 219 -2.40 -12.91 6.93
N ALA A 220 -1.07 -13.03 6.84
CA ALA A 220 -0.15 -11.91 6.84
C ALA A 220 -0.29 -10.98 5.62
N ASN A 221 -0.36 -9.68 5.88
CA ASN A 221 -0.40 -8.57 4.94
C ASN A 221 -1.53 -8.69 3.92
N PRO A 222 -2.81 -8.63 4.34
CA PRO A 222 -3.97 -8.71 3.46
C PRO A 222 -4.04 -7.44 2.58
N ARG A 223 -3.87 -7.60 1.26
CA ARG A 223 -3.86 -6.49 0.30
C ARG A 223 -4.96 -6.55 -0.76
N GLY A 224 -5.77 -7.59 -0.76
CA GLY A 224 -6.89 -7.73 -1.69
C GLY A 224 -8.09 -8.30 -0.97
N ILE A 225 -9.26 -7.76 -1.28
CA ILE A 225 -10.53 -8.22 -0.74
C ILE A 225 -11.59 -8.20 -1.84
N ALA A 226 -12.46 -9.17 -1.86
CA ALA A 226 -13.60 -9.23 -2.76
C ALA A 226 -14.77 -9.93 -2.08
N ILE A 227 -15.99 -9.52 -2.44
CA ILE A 227 -17.22 -10.15 -1.97
C ILE A 227 -17.98 -10.80 -3.12
N THR A 228 -18.67 -11.90 -2.87
CA THR A 228 -19.55 -12.54 -3.85
C THR A 228 -20.73 -11.63 -4.21
N SER A 229 -21.30 -11.83 -5.40
CA SER A 229 -22.43 -11.01 -5.88
C SER A 229 -23.72 -11.18 -5.06
N ASP A 230 -23.85 -12.28 -4.32
CA ASP A 230 -24.93 -12.53 -3.38
C ASP A 230 -24.62 -12.06 -1.96
N GLY A 231 -23.43 -11.51 -1.74
CA GLY A 231 -22.99 -11.02 -0.44
C GLY A 231 -22.59 -12.09 0.57
N ALA A 232 -22.63 -13.39 0.22
CA ALA A 232 -22.51 -14.49 1.18
C ALA A 232 -21.09 -14.77 1.65
N GLN A 233 -20.07 -14.42 0.85
CA GLN A 233 -18.67 -14.72 1.16
C GLN A 233 -17.75 -13.57 0.82
N VAL A 234 -16.75 -13.34 1.68
CA VAL A 234 -15.64 -12.42 1.43
C VAL A 234 -14.34 -13.21 1.30
N PHE A 235 -13.57 -12.87 0.28
CA PHE A 235 -12.25 -13.45 -0.02
C PHE A 235 -11.18 -12.44 0.28
N VAL A 236 -10.17 -12.82 1.07
CA VAL A 236 -9.06 -11.95 1.49
C VAL A 236 -7.75 -12.55 1.06
N ASN A 237 -6.98 -11.83 0.24
CA ASN A 237 -5.67 -12.26 -0.25
C ASN A 237 -4.57 -11.85 0.74
N ASN A 238 -3.99 -12.85 1.42
CA ASN A 238 -2.90 -12.71 2.39
C ASN A 238 -1.56 -12.83 1.66
N VAL A 239 -1.00 -11.68 1.24
CA VAL A 239 0.11 -11.62 0.28
C VAL A 239 1.39 -12.24 0.83
N LEU A 240 1.67 -12.11 2.13
CA LEU A 240 2.90 -12.63 2.74
C LEU A 240 2.77 -14.04 3.31
N ASP A 241 1.58 -14.65 3.21
CA ASP A 241 1.37 -16.07 3.48
C ASP A 241 1.15 -16.88 2.19
N GLY A 242 0.88 -16.21 1.07
CA GLY A 242 0.49 -16.86 -0.17
C GLY A 242 -0.84 -17.60 -0.07
N THR A 243 -1.76 -17.10 0.76
CA THR A 243 -3.04 -17.74 1.08
C THR A 243 -4.23 -16.85 0.78
N LEU A 244 -5.41 -17.46 0.74
CA LEU A 244 -6.69 -16.79 0.63
C LEU A 244 -7.56 -17.19 1.82
N SER A 245 -7.97 -16.24 2.65
CA SER A 245 -8.97 -16.45 3.68
C SER A 245 -10.38 -16.29 3.09
N VAL A 246 -11.30 -17.18 3.44
CA VAL A 246 -12.70 -17.13 3.06
C VAL A 246 -13.52 -16.87 4.32
N ILE A 247 -14.18 -15.72 4.36
CA ILE A 247 -15.05 -15.28 5.46
C ILE A 247 -16.49 -15.52 5.05
N ASP A 248 -17.28 -16.13 5.93
CA ASP A 248 -18.73 -16.20 5.82
C ASP A 248 -19.31 -14.90 6.38
N THR A 249 -20.24 -14.27 5.63
CA THR A 249 -20.77 -12.95 6.01
C THR A 249 -21.91 -13.02 7.04
N ASP A 250 -22.57 -14.16 7.20
CA ASP A 250 -23.57 -14.36 8.22
C ASP A 250 -22.93 -14.65 9.58
N ASP A 251 -21.87 -15.50 9.58
CA ASP A 251 -21.15 -15.89 10.79
C ASP A 251 -20.03 -14.91 11.16
N LEU A 252 -19.62 -14.00 10.26
CA LEU A 252 -18.51 -13.05 10.37
C LEU A 252 -17.21 -13.74 10.83
N ALA A 253 -16.88 -14.86 10.22
CA ALA A 253 -15.75 -15.69 10.61
C ALA A 253 -15.04 -16.32 9.41
N VAL A 254 -13.73 -16.57 9.55
CA VAL A 254 -12.97 -17.33 8.56
C VAL A 254 -13.41 -18.79 8.60
N THR A 255 -13.98 -19.27 7.50
CA THR A 255 -14.40 -20.66 7.34
C THR A 255 -13.34 -21.55 6.71
N HIS A 256 -12.51 -20.98 5.83
CA HIS A 256 -11.46 -21.69 5.11
C HIS A 256 -10.24 -20.78 4.88
N THR A 257 -9.06 -21.39 4.89
CA THR A 257 -7.83 -20.76 4.38
C THR A 257 -7.26 -21.66 3.28
N LEU A 258 -7.15 -21.12 2.08
CA LEU A 258 -6.70 -21.83 0.89
C LEU A 258 -5.25 -21.40 0.54
N ALA A 259 -4.36 -22.36 0.33
CA ALA A 259 -3.03 -22.05 -0.20
C ALA A 259 -3.15 -21.70 -1.69
N LEU A 260 -2.61 -20.53 -2.08
CA LEU A 260 -2.59 -20.06 -3.48
C LEU A 260 -1.25 -20.30 -4.15
N THR A 261 -0.17 -20.01 -3.43
CA THR A 261 1.19 -20.09 -3.95
C THR A 261 2.21 -20.29 -2.82
N GLU A 262 3.33 -20.90 -3.14
CA GLU A 262 4.51 -20.83 -2.29
C GLU A 262 5.24 -19.51 -2.55
N ILE A 263 5.73 -18.87 -1.48
CA ILE A 263 6.49 -17.62 -1.60
C ILE A 263 7.95 -17.97 -1.81
N GLU A 264 8.49 -17.66 -2.97
CA GLU A 264 9.87 -17.94 -3.37
C GLU A 264 10.88 -16.98 -2.69
N LEU A 265 10.85 -16.90 -1.37
CA LEU A 265 11.83 -16.18 -0.54
C LEU A 265 12.44 -17.15 0.46
N SER A 266 13.68 -16.90 0.88
CA SER A 266 14.22 -17.64 2.03
C SER A 266 13.40 -17.31 3.29
N GLU A 267 13.38 -18.23 4.25
CA GLU A 267 12.65 -18.05 5.52
C GLU A 267 13.04 -16.74 6.21
N ALA A 268 14.33 -16.40 6.24
CA ALA A 268 14.80 -15.15 6.84
C ALA A 268 14.30 -13.91 6.10
N LEU A 269 14.31 -13.91 4.77
CA LEU A 269 13.81 -12.77 3.99
C LEU A 269 12.28 -12.62 4.11
N LEU A 270 11.54 -13.72 4.12
CA LEU A 270 10.10 -13.69 4.32
C LEU A 270 9.74 -13.19 5.71
N LEU A 271 10.43 -13.68 6.75
CA LEU A 271 10.26 -13.22 8.13
C LEU A 271 10.55 -11.71 8.24
N GLY A 272 11.68 -11.26 7.69
CA GLY A 272 12.03 -9.83 7.71
C GLY A 272 11.01 -8.97 6.98
N LYS A 273 10.46 -9.45 5.85
CA LYS A 273 9.39 -8.76 5.13
C LYS A 273 8.09 -8.71 5.90
N LYS A 274 7.73 -9.79 6.61
CA LYS A 274 6.55 -9.79 7.51
C LYS A 274 6.72 -8.77 8.63
N ILE A 275 7.85 -8.80 9.35
CA ILE A 275 8.16 -7.83 10.42
C ILE A 275 8.09 -6.38 9.90
N PHE A 276 8.65 -6.10 8.73
CA PHE A 276 8.62 -4.77 8.14
C PHE A 276 7.21 -4.23 7.89
N ASN A 277 6.28 -5.11 7.50
CA ASN A 277 4.91 -4.75 7.17
C ASN A 277 3.94 -4.87 8.37
N SER A 278 4.35 -5.45 9.47
CA SER A 278 3.50 -5.70 10.63
C SER A 278 3.62 -4.60 11.69
N ALA A 279 2.48 -4.27 12.29
CA ALA A 279 2.38 -3.41 13.48
C ALA A 279 2.12 -4.22 14.76
N GLU A 280 2.34 -5.54 14.74
CA GLU A 280 1.97 -6.51 15.78
C GLU A 280 2.37 -6.07 17.19
N GLU A 281 1.38 -5.95 18.07
CA GLU A 281 1.54 -5.65 19.49
C GLU A 281 1.93 -6.92 20.28
N PRO A 282 2.75 -6.81 21.34
CA PRO A 282 3.46 -5.60 21.81
C PRO A 282 4.85 -5.44 21.19
N MET A 283 5.25 -6.36 20.32
CA MET A 283 6.64 -6.49 19.88
C MET A 283 7.06 -5.33 18.97
N LEU A 284 6.22 -4.98 17.99
CA LEU A 284 6.56 -3.99 16.95
C LEU A 284 5.96 -2.62 17.22
N SER A 285 4.78 -2.56 17.81
CA SER A 285 4.15 -1.30 18.20
C SER A 285 3.21 -1.51 19.39
N THR A 286 2.76 -0.42 19.99
CA THR A 286 1.61 -0.45 20.90
C THR A 286 0.33 -0.26 20.10
N ASP A 287 -0.79 -0.86 20.52
CA ASP A 287 -2.11 -0.69 19.88
C ASP A 287 -2.10 -0.87 18.35
N ASN A 288 -1.27 -1.71 17.78
CA ASN A 288 -1.14 -1.97 16.33
C ASN A 288 -1.08 -0.70 15.44
N TRP A 289 -0.63 0.46 15.97
CA TRP A 289 -0.87 1.76 15.33
C TRP A 289 0.06 2.10 14.17
N ILE A 290 1.28 1.54 14.13
CA ILE A 290 2.30 1.87 13.13
C ILE A 290 3.23 0.70 12.84
N SER A 291 3.59 0.54 11.57
CA SER A 291 4.64 -0.36 11.09
C SER A 291 5.71 0.42 10.33
N CYS A 292 6.84 -0.20 10.01
CA CYS A 292 7.83 0.41 9.12
C CYS A 292 7.21 0.79 7.78
N ALA A 293 6.32 -0.06 7.24
CA ALA A 293 5.63 0.15 5.97
C ALA A 293 4.66 1.33 5.99
N THR A 294 4.20 1.80 7.16
CA THR A 294 3.32 2.98 7.28
C THR A 294 4.01 4.25 6.76
N CYS A 295 5.29 4.41 7.04
CA CYS A 295 6.11 5.53 6.55
C CYS A 295 6.94 5.13 5.31
N HIS A 296 7.36 3.87 5.20
CA HIS A 296 8.21 3.35 4.13
C HIS A 296 7.46 2.36 3.24
N PHE A 297 6.32 2.78 2.69
CA PHE A 297 5.46 1.92 1.88
C PHE A 297 6.23 1.20 0.77
N ASP A 298 6.22 -0.14 0.80
CA ASP A 298 6.98 -1.02 -0.11
C ASP A 298 8.48 -0.67 -0.21
N GLY A 299 9.07 -0.15 0.88
CA GLY A 299 10.47 0.29 0.95
C GLY A 299 10.72 1.67 0.36
N MET A 300 9.69 2.36 -0.11
CA MET A 300 9.81 3.72 -0.64
C MET A 300 9.74 4.78 0.47
N MET A 301 8.82 5.71 0.37
CA MET A 301 8.59 6.83 1.28
C MET A 301 7.09 7.11 1.37
N ASP A 302 6.68 7.98 2.28
CA ASP A 302 5.30 8.49 2.40
C ASP A 302 5.13 9.91 1.83
N ALA A 303 6.20 10.48 1.29
CA ALA A 303 6.29 11.86 0.79
C ALA A 303 5.93 12.92 1.85
N ARG A 304 6.14 12.65 3.14
CA ARG A 304 5.83 13.52 4.28
C ARG A 304 7.08 14.05 4.97
N THR A 305 6.90 15.18 5.66
CA THR A 305 7.88 15.74 6.59
C THR A 305 7.29 15.70 7.99
N TRP A 306 7.89 14.92 8.85
CA TRP A 306 7.45 14.70 10.23
C TRP A 306 8.15 15.65 11.19
N LEU A 307 7.40 16.33 12.08
CA LEU A 307 7.94 17.25 13.07
C LEU A 307 8.28 16.58 14.40
N GLY A 308 7.81 15.35 14.66
CA GLY A 308 7.92 14.65 15.94
C GLY A 308 9.27 14.01 16.24
N PHE A 309 10.27 14.12 15.36
CA PHE A 309 11.60 13.54 15.61
C PHE A 309 12.45 14.43 16.53
N PRO A 310 13.24 13.83 17.45
CA PRO A 310 14.03 14.59 18.44
C PRO A 310 14.99 15.61 17.82
N ASP A 311 15.57 15.29 16.66
CA ASP A 311 16.55 16.14 15.97
C ASP A 311 15.94 17.16 15.01
N GLY A 312 14.61 17.34 15.06
CA GLY A 312 13.86 18.28 14.22
C GLY A 312 13.18 17.61 13.02
N PRO A 313 12.61 18.41 12.11
CA PRO A 313 11.82 17.90 10.99
C PRO A 313 12.57 16.91 10.12
N ARG A 314 11.95 15.80 9.75
CA ARG A 314 12.52 14.74 8.91
C ARG A 314 11.55 14.34 7.80
N ASN A 315 12.05 14.31 6.56
CA ASN A 315 11.35 13.62 5.47
C ASN A 315 11.61 12.13 5.61
N THR A 316 10.61 11.31 5.34
CA THR A 316 10.79 9.87 5.22
C THR A 316 11.67 9.57 4.01
N PRO A 317 12.89 9.00 4.17
CA PRO A 317 13.73 8.65 3.04
C PRO A 317 13.27 7.33 2.43
N SER A 318 13.57 7.11 1.14
CA SER A 318 13.43 5.79 0.54
C SER A 318 14.46 4.82 1.13
N LEU A 319 14.02 3.60 1.45
CA LEU A 319 14.90 2.51 1.91
C LEU A 319 15.48 1.68 0.75
N LEU A 320 15.11 2.00 -0.49
CA LEU A 320 15.68 1.33 -1.66
C LEU A 320 17.19 1.63 -1.73
N GLY A 321 18.00 0.57 -1.66
CA GLY A 321 19.47 0.66 -1.64
C GLY A 321 20.06 1.09 -0.29
N VAL A 322 19.29 1.09 0.80
CA VAL A 322 19.69 1.57 2.13
C VAL A 322 20.98 0.93 2.65
N SER A 323 21.21 -0.35 2.36
CA SER A 323 22.45 -1.06 2.76
C SER A 323 23.75 -0.49 2.16
N ARG A 324 23.64 0.42 1.18
CA ARG A 324 24.80 1.09 0.53
C ARG A 324 25.03 2.51 1.04
N THR A 325 24.22 2.98 2.00
CA THR A 325 24.22 4.36 2.47
C THR A 325 24.45 4.49 3.97
N LEU A 326 25.02 3.45 4.59
CA LEU A 326 25.37 3.50 6.01
C LEU A 326 26.41 4.59 6.30
N PRO A 327 26.32 5.28 7.44
CA PRO A 327 25.28 5.20 8.48
C PRO A 327 23.96 5.81 7.98
N ILE A 328 22.83 5.26 8.44
CA ILE A 328 21.49 5.70 8.04
C ILE A 328 20.88 6.67 9.05
N HIS A 329 19.63 7.07 8.82
CA HIS A 329 18.98 8.28 9.32
C HIS A 329 19.60 9.58 8.77
N TRP A 330 18.87 10.67 8.90
CA TRP A 330 19.37 12.00 8.50
C TRP A 330 20.56 12.48 9.34
N SER A 331 20.64 12.04 10.60
CA SER A 331 21.71 12.31 11.54
C SER A 331 22.91 11.35 11.41
N GLY A 332 22.77 10.25 10.66
CA GLY A 332 23.81 9.24 10.53
C GLY A 332 24.12 8.52 11.84
N ASP A 333 23.10 8.32 12.67
CA ASP A 333 23.18 7.78 14.02
C ASP A 333 22.92 6.27 14.11
N LEU A 334 22.64 5.61 12.98
CA LEU A 334 22.51 4.16 12.87
C LEU A 334 23.60 3.61 11.95
N ASP A 335 24.61 2.94 12.48
CA ASP A 335 25.76 2.48 11.70
C ASP A 335 25.59 1.06 11.14
N GLU A 336 24.55 0.35 11.55
CA GLU A 336 24.10 -0.92 10.96
C GLU A 336 22.57 -0.95 10.79
N LEU A 337 22.08 -1.91 9.99
CA LEU A 337 20.64 -2.02 9.73
C LEU A 337 19.85 -2.52 10.94
N GLN A 338 20.49 -3.24 11.86
CA GLN A 338 19.92 -3.73 13.10
C GLN A 338 19.63 -2.62 14.12
N ASP A 339 20.23 -1.45 13.97
CA ASP A 339 19.95 -0.29 14.82
C ASP A 339 18.51 0.22 14.72
N VAL A 340 17.74 -0.24 13.73
CA VAL A 340 16.28 0.01 13.64
C VAL A 340 15.50 -0.54 14.84
N GLU A 341 16.12 -1.39 15.67
CA GLU A 341 15.60 -1.79 16.98
C GLU A 341 15.24 -0.59 17.84
N ILE A 342 16.07 0.45 17.84
CA ILE A 342 15.82 1.69 18.58
C ILE A 342 14.60 2.44 18.01
N THR A 343 14.43 2.42 16.69
CA THR A 343 13.22 3.00 16.05
C THR A 343 11.95 2.26 16.47
N ILE A 344 11.99 0.93 16.57
CA ILE A 344 10.85 0.13 17.05
C ILE A 344 10.50 0.54 18.49
N ARG A 345 11.49 0.66 19.37
CA ARG A 345 11.26 1.00 20.80
C ARG A 345 10.85 2.45 21.01
N ASP A 346 11.55 3.38 20.39
CA ASP A 346 11.40 4.82 20.69
C ASP A 346 10.30 5.49 19.86
N ILE A 347 10.09 5.05 18.63
CA ILE A 347 9.12 5.68 17.71
C ILE A 347 7.82 4.88 17.63
N GLN A 348 7.92 3.56 17.43
CA GLN A 348 6.72 2.71 17.33
C GLN A 348 6.18 2.33 18.72
N VAL A 349 6.99 2.52 19.77
CA VAL A 349 6.68 2.19 21.19
C VAL A 349 6.40 0.69 21.37
N GLY A 350 7.08 -0.14 20.59
CA GLY A 350 7.07 -1.60 20.74
C GLY A 350 8.09 -2.06 21.78
N ASP A 351 7.95 -3.30 22.24
CA ASP A 351 8.92 -3.92 23.17
C ASP A 351 10.28 -4.19 22.52
N GLY A 352 10.32 -4.22 21.17
CA GLY A 352 11.51 -4.51 20.37
C GLY A 352 11.69 -5.99 20.07
N LEU A 353 12.67 -6.27 19.23
CA LEU A 353 13.01 -7.63 18.76
C LEU A 353 14.17 -8.26 19.57
N ILE A 354 14.88 -7.45 20.36
CA ILE A 354 15.95 -7.90 21.26
C ILE A 354 15.36 -8.15 22.65
N ASN A 355 15.62 -9.33 23.22
CA ASN A 355 15.25 -9.63 24.59
C ASN A 355 16.13 -8.84 25.58
N GLY A 356 15.54 -7.92 26.35
CA GLY A 356 16.23 -7.08 27.32
C GLY A 356 16.62 -5.71 26.77
N GLU A 357 17.74 -5.16 27.27
CA GLU A 357 18.23 -3.85 26.85
C GLU A 357 18.94 -3.91 25.48
N ALA A 358 18.61 -3.00 24.59
CA ALA A 358 19.39 -2.73 23.39
C ALA A 358 20.59 -1.85 23.73
N HIS A 359 21.67 -1.99 22.98
CA HIS A 359 22.84 -1.13 23.10
C HIS A 359 22.57 0.25 22.48
N ASP A 360 23.42 1.23 22.82
CA ASP A 360 23.44 2.49 22.11
C ASP A 360 23.87 2.26 20.65
N THR A 361 23.27 2.97 19.72
CA THR A 361 23.70 3.00 18.32
C THR A 361 25.12 3.57 18.20
N LEU A 362 25.84 3.33 17.14
CA LEU A 362 27.25 3.70 16.92
C LEU A 362 28.20 3.05 17.96
N GLY A 363 27.84 1.88 18.47
CA GLY A 363 28.55 1.22 19.55
C GLY A 363 28.79 -0.26 19.32
N VAL A 364 28.30 -1.07 20.25
CA VAL A 364 28.32 -2.52 20.13
C VAL A 364 27.23 -2.95 19.17
N ALA A 365 27.60 -3.80 18.20
CA ALA A 365 26.64 -4.23 17.18
C ALA A 365 25.43 -4.96 17.76
N HIS A 366 24.24 -4.66 17.22
CA HIS A 366 23.01 -5.40 17.47
C HIS A 366 22.91 -6.67 16.61
N ALA A 367 23.70 -6.75 15.54
CA ALA A 367 23.77 -7.94 14.67
C ALA A 367 24.06 -9.22 15.46
N GLY A 368 23.21 -10.23 15.30
CA GLY A 368 23.30 -11.50 16.03
C GLY A 368 22.64 -11.52 17.41
N MET A 369 22.07 -10.41 17.89
CA MET A 369 21.35 -10.38 19.16
C MET A 369 19.94 -10.96 19.08
N SER A 370 19.31 -10.87 17.89
CA SER A 370 17.98 -11.44 17.61
C SER A 370 17.88 -11.94 16.19
N SER A 371 17.40 -13.16 16.02
CA SER A 371 17.16 -13.73 14.68
C SER A 371 16.06 -12.98 13.91
N GLN A 372 15.09 -12.40 14.61
CA GLN A 372 14.02 -11.58 14.01
C GLN A 372 14.58 -10.24 13.50
N LEU A 373 15.43 -9.60 14.29
CA LEU A 373 16.11 -8.36 13.91
C LEU A 373 17.07 -8.58 12.74
N ASP A 374 17.84 -9.67 12.74
CA ASP A 374 18.70 -10.04 11.62
C ASP A 374 17.91 -10.36 10.36
N ALA A 375 16.72 -10.95 10.50
CA ALA A 375 15.80 -11.20 9.38
C ALA A 375 15.28 -9.86 8.81
N LEU A 376 14.86 -8.91 9.64
CA LEU A 376 14.45 -7.57 9.23
C LEU A 376 15.60 -6.85 8.49
N ALA A 377 16.80 -6.83 9.06
CA ALA A 377 17.99 -6.26 8.43
C ALA A 377 18.32 -6.92 7.07
N SER A 378 18.16 -8.25 6.98
CA SER A 378 18.34 -8.98 5.72
C SER A 378 17.33 -8.55 4.65
N TYR A 379 16.07 -8.32 5.02
CA TYR A 379 15.06 -7.79 4.11
C TYR A 379 15.39 -6.36 3.67
N LEU A 380 15.76 -5.47 4.59
CA LEU A 380 16.17 -4.10 4.26
C LEU A 380 17.37 -4.08 3.30
N ALA A 381 18.31 -4.99 3.49
CA ALA A 381 19.52 -5.07 2.67
C ALA A 381 19.26 -5.43 1.20
N VAL A 382 18.17 -6.14 0.89
CA VAL A 382 17.81 -6.54 -0.49
C VAL A 382 16.89 -5.57 -1.21
N LEU A 383 16.39 -4.54 -0.55
CA LEU A 383 15.59 -3.50 -1.19
C LEU A 383 16.43 -2.77 -2.24
N GLN A 384 16.01 -2.82 -3.50
CA GLN A 384 16.75 -2.25 -4.62
C GLN A 384 15.88 -1.29 -5.41
N PHE A 385 16.51 -0.27 -5.98
CA PHE A 385 15.84 0.57 -6.98
C PHE A 385 15.47 -0.27 -8.21
N PRO A 386 14.29 -0.02 -8.81
CA PRO A 386 13.97 -0.61 -10.10
C PRO A 386 15.02 -0.18 -11.15
N SER A 387 15.29 -1.05 -12.10
CA SER A 387 16.20 -0.71 -13.19
C SER A 387 15.69 0.50 -13.97
N SER A 388 16.59 1.44 -14.30
CA SER A 388 16.20 2.57 -15.13
C SER A 388 15.70 2.09 -16.50
N PRO A 389 14.54 2.56 -16.97
CA PRO A 389 14.06 2.25 -18.31
C PRO A 389 14.87 2.94 -19.40
N HIS A 390 15.65 3.95 -19.02
CA HIS A 390 16.49 4.69 -19.96
C HIS A 390 17.82 3.97 -20.14
N VAL A 391 18.01 3.39 -21.32
CA VAL A 391 19.32 2.93 -21.77
C VAL A 391 20.08 4.17 -22.21
N VAL A 392 20.98 4.66 -21.36
CA VAL A 392 21.84 5.79 -21.71
C VAL A 392 23.01 5.28 -22.55
N ASP A 393 23.25 5.92 -23.68
CA ASP A 393 24.42 5.59 -24.53
C ASP A 393 25.73 5.74 -23.76
N ALA A 394 26.66 4.83 -23.97
CA ALA A 394 27.95 4.83 -23.28
C ALA A 394 28.78 6.11 -23.53
N SER A 395 28.56 6.76 -24.66
CA SER A 395 29.20 8.05 -25.01
C SER A 395 28.63 9.21 -24.22
N GLU A 396 27.28 9.21 -23.98
CA GLU A 396 26.62 10.22 -23.17
C GLU A 396 26.99 10.06 -21.68
N LEU A 397 27.06 8.84 -21.18
CA LEU A 397 27.55 8.54 -19.83
C LEU A 397 28.99 9.04 -19.62
N LYS A 398 29.85 8.81 -20.62
CA LYS A 398 31.23 9.28 -20.57
C LYS A 398 31.32 10.82 -20.58
N LEU A 399 30.52 11.47 -21.43
CA LEU A 399 30.44 12.93 -21.49
C LEU A 399 29.91 13.51 -20.17
N GLY A 400 28.82 12.96 -19.64
CA GLY A 400 28.26 13.38 -18.36
C GLY A 400 29.27 13.26 -17.22
N ARG A 401 30.01 12.14 -17.14
CA ARG A 401 31.09 11.94 -16.16
C ARG A 401 32.22 12.96 -16.32
N GLN A 402 32.67 13.25 -17.56
CA GLN A 402 33.66 14.25 -17.82
C GLN A 402 33.21 15.65 -17.39
N THR A 403 31.99 16.03 -17.73
CA THR A 403 31.40 17.31 -17.33
C THR A 403 31.33 17.44 -15.80
N PHE A 404 30.82 16.41 -15.09
CA PHE A 404 30.75 16.43 -13.63
C PHE A 404 32.12 16.55 -12.95
N THR A 405 33.15 15.89 -13.49
CA THR A 405 34.53 15.95 -12.92
C THR A 405 35.27 17.20 -13.27
N SER A 406 34.79 18.02 -14.20
CA SER A 406 35.40 19.29 -14.62
C SER A 406 34.82 20.52 -13.91
N LEU A 407 33.75 20.31 -13.09
CA LEU A 407 33.16 21.32 -12.22
C LEU A 407 33.86 21.35 -10.86
#